data_77f8107654c03e5392fdfcdda606e4ce
#
_entry.id   77f8107654c03e5392fdfcdda606e4ce
#
_cell.length_a   1.000
_cell.length_b   1.000
_cell.length_c   1.000
_cell.angle_alpha   90.00
_cell.angle_beta   90.00
_cell.angle_gamma   90.00
#
_symmetry.space_group_name_H-M   'P 1'
#
loop_
_entity.id
_entity.type
_entity.pdbx_description
1 polymer ?
#
loop_
_entity_poly.entity_id
_entity_poly.type
_entity_poly.pdbx_seq_one_letter_code
_entity_poly.pdbx_strand_id
1 'polypeptide(L)'
;YGTFLLALACQMGAVTPEGTCTAVMPAFSEDEPLYLSPVRSGVAGASHALRETMFSLQAAPALSTPSRPLRADELLPERALLGDDYAREELYRNVYQVLRGENPDDPTYLTVSTFLKYGSSLENTAKELNVHPNTVRYRLKRAAETTGWDATDPRDAYVLTTALAIGRMRDR
;
A
#
# COMPACT_ATOMS: atom_id res chain seq x y z
N TYR A 1 -3.93 -11.83 -23.22
CA TYR A 1 -4.68 -11.33 -22.06
C TYR A 1 -5.42 -12.52 -21.45
N GLY A 2 -5.18 -12.82 -20.14
CA GLY A 2 -5.80 -13.93 -19.45
C GLY A 2 -7.31 -13.72 -19.22
N THR A 3 -8.03 -14.81 -18.97
CA THR A 3 -9.44 -14.76 -18.58
C THR A 3 -9.52 -14.64 -17.07
N PHE A 4 -10.22 -13.62 -16.55
CA PHE A 4 -10.47 -13.46 -15.12
C PHE A 4 -11.86 -14.00 -14.79
N LEU A 5 -11.97 -14.72 -13.66
CA LEU A 5 -13.25 -15.07 -13.07
C LEU A 5 -13.55 -14.07 -11.94
N LEU A 6 -14.65 -13.34 -12.07
CA LEU A 6 -15.08 -12.35 -11.08
C LEU A 6 -16.31 -12.88 -10.34
N ALA A 7 -16.22 -12.95 -9.02
CA ALA A 7 -17.34 -13.31 -8.14
C ALA A 7 -17.75 -12.08 -7.30
N LEU A 8 -19.01 -11.67 -7.42
CA LEU A 8 -19.63 -10.65 -6.58
C LEU A 8 -20.41 -11.36 -5.47
N ALA A 9 -20.00 -11.17 -4.24
CA ALA A 9 -20.69 -11.72 -3.07
C ALA A 9 -21.29 -10.59 -2.22
N CYS A 10 -22.58 -10.75 -1.86
CA CYS A 10 -23.21 -9.89 -0.88
C CYS A 10 -22.95 -10.45 0.51
N GLN A 11 -22.51 -9.58 1.42
CA GLN A 11 -22.41 -9.94 2.84
C GLN A 11 -23.82 -10.04 3.45
N MET A 12 -24.15 -11.19 4.01
CA MET A 12 -25.41 -11.41 4.71
C MET A 12 -25.14 -11.87 6.15
N GLY A 13 -25.74 -11.18 7.12
CA GLY A 13 -25.60 -11.52 8.52
C GLY A 13 -24.18 -11.33 9.07
N ALA A 14 -23.71 -12.27 9.88
CA ALA A 14 -22.41 -12.23 10.57
C ALA A 14 -21.23 -12.82 9.78
N VAL A 15 -21.44 -13.18 8.52
CA VAL A 15 -20.37 -13.77 7.68
C VAL A 15 -19.40 -12.67 7.26
N THR A 16 -18.11 -12.89 7.50
CA THR A 16 -17.05 -11.94 7.09
C THR A 16 -16.63 -12.18 5.63
N PRO A 17 -16.06 -11.17 4.96
CA PRO A 17 -15.50 -11.35 3.61
C PRO A 17 -14.46 -12.46 3.54
N GLU A 18 -13.62 -12.57 4.55
CA GLU A 18 -12.60 -13.62 4.69
C GLU A 18 -13.22 -15.00 4.81
N GLY A 19 -14.27 -15.14 5.60
CA GLY A 19 -15.03 -16.41 5.74
C GLY A 19 -15.66 -16.84 4.42
N THR A 20 -16.27 -15.88 3.69
CA THR A 20 -16.81 -16.15 2.35
C THR A 20 -15.70 -16.55 1.37
N CYS A 21 -14.59 -15.81 1.36
CA CYS A 21 -13.44 -16.10 0.50
C CYS A 21 -12.88 -17.51 0.77
N THR A 22 -12.68 -17.86 2.05
CA THR A 22 -12.20 -19.19 2.45
C THR A 22 -13.12 -20.31 1.98
N ALA A 23 -14.43 -20.08 2.06
CA ALA A 23 -15.44 -21.09 1.64
C ALA A 23 -15.43 -21.32 0.11
N VAL A 24 -15.17 -20.28 -0.69
CA VAL A 24 -15.20 -20.39 -2.16
C VAL A 24 -13.82 -20.66 -2.77
N MET A 25 -12.74 -20.43 -2.01
CA MET A 25 -11.35 -20.59 -2.47
C MET A 25 -11.04 -21.93 -3.11
N PRO A 26 -11.55 -23.09 -2.63
CA PRO A 26 -11.32 -24.39 -3.28
C PRO A 26 -11.86 -24.51 -4.70
N ALA A 27 -12.76 -23.61 -5.12
CA ALA A 27 -13.30 -23.57 -6.48
C ALA A 27 -12.37 -22.87 -7.49
N PHE A 28 -11.30 -22.24 -7.01
CA PHE A 28 -10.33 -21.53 -7.84
C PHE A 28 -9.01 -22.32 -7.89
N SER A 29 -8.31 -22.26 -9.06
CA SER A 29 -7.00 -22.89 -9.23
C SER A 29 -6.01 -22.41 -8.16
N GLU A 30 -5.23 -23.33 -7.60
CA GLU A 30 -4.23 -23.00 -6.56
C GLU A 30 -3.02 -22.24 -7.14
N ASP A 31 -2.75 -22.41 -8.43
CA ASP A 31 -1.60 -21.81 -9.12
C ASP A 31 -1.87 -20.36 -9.59
N GLU A 32 -3.14 -19.93 -9.54
CA GLU A 32 -3.54 -18.61 -10.03
C GLU A 32 -3.76 -17.62 -8.88
N PRO A 33 -3.43 -16.32 -9.07
CA PRO A 33 -3.65 -15.31 -8.05
C PRO A 33 -5.16 -15.17 -7.77
N LEU A 34 -5.49 -15.08 -6.49
CA LEU A 34 -6.83 -14.80 -6.00
C LEU A 34 -6.79 -13.47 -5.24
N TYR A 35 -7.66 -12.54 -5.60
CA TYR A 35 -7.77 -11.24 -4.95
C TYR A 35 -9.07 -11.10 -4.18
N LEU A 36 -9.01 -10.61 -2.95
CA LEU A 36 -10.16 -10.26 -2.13
C LEU A 36 -10.29 -8.75 -1.97
N SER A 37 -11.30 -8.17 -2.62
CA SER A 37 -11.63 -6.76 -2.50
C SER A 37 -12.15 -6.41 -1.10
N PRO A 38 -11.84 -5.23 -0.55
CA PRO A 38 -12.54 -4.68 0.59
C PRO A 38 -14.05 -4.56 0.34
N VAL A 39 -14.85 -4.64 1.43
CA VAL A 39 -16.30 -4.45 1.34
C VAL A 39 -16.61 -3.03 0.91
N ARG A 40 -17.44 -2.89 -0.11
CA ARG A 40 -17.88 -1.60 -0.63
C ARG A 40 -19.38 -1.59 -0.82
N SER A 41 -20.00 -0.41 -0.77
CA SER A 41 -21.46 -0.26 -0.83
C SER A 41 -21.89 0.48 -2.09
N GLY A 42 -23.06 0.08 -2.61
CA GLY A 42 -23.70 0.71 -3.76
C GLY A 42 -23.02 0.44 -5.10
N VAL A 43 -23.59 0.98 -6.16
CA VAL A 43 -23.11 0.79 -7.55
C VAL A 43 -21.70 1.35 -7.75
N ALA A 44 -21.43 2.54 -7.21
CA ALA A 44 -20.10 3.15 -7.27
C ALA A 44 -19.05 2.30 -6.55
N GLY A 45 -19.41 1.74 -5.37
CA GLY A 45 -18.54 0.82 -4.63
C GLY A 45 -18.26 -0.48 -5.40
N ALA A 46 -19.26 -1.06 -6.03
CA ALA A 46 -19.08 -2.25 -6.86
C ALA A 46 -18.17 -1.98 -8.07
N SER A 47 -18.37 -0.85 -8.75
CA SER A 47 -17.50 -0.42 -9.86
C SER A 47 -16.05 -0.22 -9.41
N HIS A 48 -15.85 0.39 -8.24
CA HIS A 48 -14.52 0.55 -7.64
C HIS A 48 -13.89 -0.82 -7.33
N ALA A 49 -14.63 -1.73 -6.65
CA ALA A 49 -14.14 -3.06 -6.30
C ALA A 49 -13.72 -3.86 -7.55
N LEU A 50 -14.50 -3.82 -8.62
CA LEU A 50 -14.17 -4.48 -9.87
C LEU A 50 -12.89 -3.92 -10.49
N ARG A 51 -12.76 -2.59 -10.57
CA ARG A 51 -11.56 -1.93 -11.12
C ARG A 51 -10.32 -2.26 -10.29
N GLU A 52 -10.44 -2.16 -8.97
CA GLU A 52 -9.39 -2.52 -8.02
C GLU A 52 -8.94 -3.97 -8.20
N THR A 53 -9.89 -4.91 -8.31
CA THR A 53 -9.60 -6.32 -8.57
C THR A 53 -8.84 -6.53 -9.88
N MET A 54 -9.26 -5.87 -10.96
CA MET A 54 -8.60 -5.97 -12.27
C MET A 54 -7.14 -5.49 -12.21
N PHE A 55 -6.89 -4.33 -11.61
CA PHE A 55 -5.53 -3.81 -11.44
C PHE A 55 -4.68 -4.69 -10.52
N SER A 56 -5.27 -5.22 -9.44
CA SER A 56 -4.57 -6.08 -8.49
C SER A 56 -4.15 -7.41 -9.14
N LEU A 57 -5.02 -8.02 -9.91
CA LEU A 57 -4.68 -9.25 -10.64
C LEU A 57 -3.63 -9.01 -11.74
N GLN A 58 -3.67 -7.86 -12.41
CA GLN A 58 -2.63 -7.48 -13.37
C GLN A 58 -1.29 -7.20 -12.70
N ALA A 59 -1.31 -6.66 -11.48
CA ALA A 59 -0.11 -6.34 -10.70
C ALA A 59 0.48 -7.56 -9.98
N ALA A 60 -0.31 -8.61 -9.73
CA ALA A 60 0.09 -9.78 -8.95
C ALA A 60 1.42 -10.43 -9.38
N PRO A 61 1.77 -10.52 -10.67
CA PRO A 61 3.05 -11.08 -11.11
C PRO A 61 4.29 -10.29 -10.64
N ALA A 62 4.12 -9.06 -10.15
CA ALA A 62 5.22 -8.29 -9.59
C ALA A 62 5.68 -8.78 -8.21
N LEU A 63 4.86 -9.56 -7.52
CA LEU A 63 5.20 -10.17 -6.23
C LEU A 63 5.84 -11.53 -6.45
N SER A 64 7.01 -11.76 -5.84
CA SER A 64 7.69 -13.07 -5.88
C SER A 64 6.92 -14.16 -5.11
N THR A 65 6.25 -13.77 -4.04
CA THR A 65 5.46 -14.64 -3.17
C THR A 65 4.17 -13.93 -2.78
N PRO A 66 3.16 -13.91 -3.69
CA PRO A 66 1.89 -13.26 -3.41
C PRO A 66 1.14 -13.99 -2.29
N SER A 67 0.48 -13.25 -1.42
CA SER A 67 -0.46 -13.82 -0.46
C SER A 67 -1.69 -14.40 -1.19
N ARG A 68 -2.41 -15.31 -0.53
CA ARG A 68 -3.63 -15.89 -1.09
C ARG A 68 -4.73 -15.96 -0.03
N PRO A 69 -5.75 -15.10 -0.10
CA PRO A 69 -5.97 -14.08 -1.16
C PRO A 69 -5.04 -12.87 -1.03
N LEU A 70 -4.73 -12.26 -2.18
CA LEU A 70 -4.11 -10.94 -2.27
C LEU A 70 -5.02 -9.87 -1.67
N ARG A 71 -4.42 -8.88 -1.03
CA ARG A 71 -5.11 -7.73 -0.43
C ARG A 71 -4.81 -6.44 -1.18
N ALA A 72 -5.69 -5.46 -1.00
CA ALA A 72 -5.60 -4.18 -1.70
C ALA A 72 -4.31 -3.40 -1.43
N ASP A 73 -3.83 -3.44 -0.20
CA ASP A 73 -2.65 -2.73 0.29
C ASP A 73 -1.34 -3.36 -0.18
N GLU A 74 -1.33 -4.67 -0.43
CA GLU A 74 -0.13 -5.38 -0.88
C GLU A 74 0.40 -4.93 -2.25
N LEU A 75 -0.42 -4.29 -3.08
CA LEU A 75 -0.11 -3.96 -4.49
C LEU A 75 -0.29 -2.48 -4.83
N LEU A 76 -0.35 -1.60 -3.82
CA LEU A 76 -0.56 -0.17 -4.04
C LEU A 76 0.44 0.47 -5.02
N PRO A 77 1.77 0.27 -4.89
CA PRO A 77 2.73 0.84 -5.83
C PRO A 77 2.55 0.33 -7.25
N GLU A 78 2.38 -0.99 -7.42
CA GLU A 78 2.26 -1.62 -8.73
C GLU A 78 0.97 -1.21 -9.44
N ARG A 79 -0.14 -1.15 -8.72
CA ARG A 79 -1.41 -0.64 -9.23
C ARG A 79 -1.29 0.81 -9.67
N ALA A 80 -0.62 1.65 -8.90
CA ALA A 80 -0.37 3.04 -9.26
C ALA A 80 0.47 3.16 -10.54
N LEU A 81 1.48 2.29 -10.73
CA LEU A 81 2.28 2.20 -11.96
C LEU A 81 1.45 1.76 -13.17
N LEU A 82 0.49 0.86 -12.99
CA LEU A 82 -0.42 0.41 -14.04
C LEU A 82 -1.49 1.47 -14.41
N GLY A 83 -1.59 2.56 -13.66
CA GLY A 83 -2.52 3.65 -13.95
C GLY A 83 -3.81 3.59 -13.13
N ASP A 84 -3.84 2.88 -12.02
CA ASP A 84 -4.96 2.90 -11.09
C ASP A 84 -4.98 4.22 -10.31
N ASP A 85 -5.93 5.09 -10.67
CA ASP A 85 -6.09 6.39 -10.02
C ASP A 85 -6.50 6.28 -8.55
N TYR A 86 -7.20 5.21 -8.16
CA TYR A 86 -7.55 4.97 -6.76
C TYR A 86 -6.31 4.61 -5.93
N ALA A 87 -5.43 3.77 -6.46
CA ALA A 87 -4.17 3.45 -5.79
C ALA A 87 -3.26 4.70 -5.66
N ARG A 88 -3.23 5.55 -6.69
CA ARG A 88 -2.51 6.83 -6.63
C ARG A 88 -3.09 7.77 -5.60
N GLU A 89 -4.41 7.86 -5.50
CA GLU A 89 -5.09 8.69 -4.52
C GLU A 89 -4.88 8.16 -3.10
N GLU A 90 -4.91 6.85 -2.91
CA GLU A 90 -4.61 6.17 -1.63
C GLU A 90 -3.20 6.48 -1.15
N LEU A 91 -2.20 6.30 -2.03
CA LEU A 91 -0.80 6.63 -1.73
C LEU A 91 -0.61 8.12 -1.40
N TYR A 92 -1.34 9.00 -2.08
CA TYR A 92 -1.26 10.43 -1.82
C TYR A 92 -1.90 10.81 -0.49
N ARG A 93 -3.16 10.41 -0.25
CA ARG A 93 -3.91 10.86 0.93
C ARG A 93 -3.50 10.13 2.19
N ASN A 94 -3.44 8.80 2.13
CA ASN A 94 -3.33 7.97 3.32
C ASN A 94 -1.87 7.62 3.67
N VAL A 95 -0.93 7.87 2.76
CA VAL A 95 0.49 7.66 3.04
C VAL A 95 1.26 8.97 3.02
N TYR A 96 1.28 9.68 1.88
CA TYR A 96 2.09 10.89 1.74
C TYR A 96 1.60 12.04 2.63
N GLN A 97 0.31 12.40 2.57
CA GLN A 97 -0.22 13.50 3.38
C GLN A 97 -0.17 13.20 4.88
N VAL A 98 -0.42 11.94 5.27
CA VAL A 98 -0.30 11.50 6.66
C VAL A 98 1.15 11.61 7.14
N LEU A 99 2.12 11.16 6.34
CA LEU A 99 3.54 11.27 6.66
C LEU A 99 4.01 12.73 6.73
N ARG A 100 3.54 13.57 5.81
CA ARG A 100 3.88 14.99 5.79
C ARG A 100 3.33 15.74 6.99
N GLY A 101 2.13 15.32 7.47
CA GLY A 101 1.46 15.96 8.60
C GLY A 101 1.01 17.38 8.30
N GLU A 102 0.39 18.02 9.29
CA GLU A 102 -0.05 19.43 9.21
C GLU A 102 1.07 20.42 9.59
N ASN A 103 2.05 19.95 10.36
CA ASN A 103 3.16 20.78 10.82
C ASN A 103 4.35 20.65 9.84
N PRO A 104 4.67 21.69 9.05
CA PRO A 104 5.79 21.67 8.11
C PRO A 104 7.16 21.52 8.80
N ASP A 105 7.23 21.83 10.10
CA ASP A 105 8.44 21.72 10.90
C ASP A 105 8.61 20.33 11.53
N ASP A 106 7.65 19.41 11.35
CA ASP A 106 7.79 18.03 11.86
C ASP A 106 8.92 17.33 11.10
N PRO A 107 9.99 16.94 11.81
CA PRO A 107 11.15 16.33 11.16
C PRO A 107 10.90 14.89 10.69
N THR A 108 9.74 14.32 10.93
CA THR A 108 9.41 12.92 10.60
C THR A 108 9.45 12.70 9.09
N TYR A 109 8.74 13.54 8.33
CA TYR A 109 8.75 13.51 6.86
C TYR A 109 10.17 13.60 6.28
N LEU A 110 10.95 14.58 6.76
CA LEU A 110 12.33 14.79 6.32
C LEU A 110 13.19 13.57 6.67
N THR A 111 12.99 12.98 7.84
CA THR A 111 13.76 11.81 8.28
C THR A 111 13.47 10.60 7.42
N VAL A 112 12.20 10.27 7.16
CA VAL A 112 11.81 9.14 6.29
C VAL A 112 12.34 9.37 4.87
N SER A 113 12.10 10.56 4.31
CA SER A 113 12.56 10.92 2.97
C SER A 113 14.08 10.81 2.80
N THR A 114 14.85 11.24 3.80
CA THR A 114 16.30 11.14 3.82
C THR A 114 16.77 9.69 3.99
N PHE A 115 16.12 8.94 4.87
CA PHE A 115 16.44 7.53 5.11
C PHE A 115 16.30 6.69 3.83
N LEU A 116 15.18 6.83 3.13
CA LEU A 116 14.94 6.14 1.85
C LEU A 116 15.91 6.59 0.76
N LYS A 117 16.22 7.89 0.70
CA LYS A 117 17.21 8.44 -0.26
C LYS A 117 18.59 7.83 -0.08
N TYR A 118 19.01 7.55 1.14
CA TYR A 118 20.32 6.97 1.47
C TYR A 118 20.31 5.44 1.58
N GLY A 119 19.41 4.76 0.89
CA GLY A 119 19.36 3.30 0.84
C GLY A 119 19.08 2.65 2.18
N SER A 120 18.22 3.26 2.99
CA SER A 120 17.84 2.76 4.32
C SER A 120 19.00 2.67 5.33
N SER A 121 19.98 3.58 5.21
CA SER A 121 21.11 3.67 6.13
C SER A 121 20.83 4.63 7.27
N LEU A 122 20.75 4.10 8.49
CA LEU A 122 20.59 4.91 9.72
C LEU A 122 21.76 5.88 9.93
N GLU A 123 22.97 5.43 9.70
CA GLU A 123 24.20 6.22 9.93
C GLU A 123 24.29 7.38 8.95
N ASN A 124 24.07 7.13 7.66
CA ASN A 124 24.10 8.19 6.65
C ASN A 124 22.96 9.20 6.87
N THR A 125 21.78 8.72 7.26
CA THR A 125 20.65 9.59 7.59
C THR A 125 20.95 10.47 8.81
N ALA A 126 21.49 9.87 9.86
CA ALA A 126 21.87 10.60 11.09
C ALA A 126 22.91 11.69 10.79
N LYS A 127 23.93 11.37 9.99
CA LYS A 127 24.96 12.30 9.56
C LYS A 127 24.38 13.45 8.72
N GLU A 128 23.53 13.13 7.73
CA GLU A 128 22.91 14.14 6.87
C GLU A 128 22.02 15.10 7.65
N LEU A 129 21.23 14.57 8.59
CA LEU A 129 20.32 15.37 9.42
C LEU A 129 20.97 15.99 10.64
N ASN A 130 22.26 15.74 10.87
CA ASN A 130 23.02 16.17 12.03
C ASN A 130 22.34 15.81 13.38
N VAL A 131 21.89 14.56 13.49
CA VAL A 131 21.21 14.01 14.68
C VAL A 131 21.83 12.67 15.08
N HIS A 132 21.55 12.22 16.31
CA HIS A 132 21.99 10.90 16.75
C HIS A 132 21.19 9.78 16.04
N PRO A 133 21.78 8.61 15.72
CA PRO A 133 21.07 7.48 15.08
C PRO A 133 19.80 7.03 15.83
N ASN A 134 19.79 7.10 17.16
CA ASN A 134 18.59 6.77 17.95
C ASN A 134 17.44 7.75 17.70
N THR A 135 17.74 9.02 17.39
CA THR A 135 16.72 10.00 16.99
C THR A 135 16.09 9.62 15.64
N VAL A 136 16.90 9.14 14.70
CA VAL A 136 16.41 8.61 13.43
C VAL A 136 15.48 7.42 13.68
N ARG A 137 15.92 6.41 14.46
CA ARG A 137 15.07 5.25 14.81
C ARG A 137 13.73 5.65 15.42
N TYR A 138 13.75 6.58 16.37
CA TYR A 138 12.54 7.07 17.01
C TYR A 138 11.56 7.70 15.99
N ARG A 139 12.08 8.55 15.08
CA ARG A 139 11.25 9.21 14.07
C ARG A 139 10.72 8.21 13.04
N LEU A 140 11.51 7.21 12.63
CA LEU A 140 11.04 6.14 11.74
C LEU A 140 9.92 5.32 12.40
N LYS A 141 10.09 4.96 13.69
CA LYS A 141 9.04 4.27 14.43
C LYS A 141 7.76 5.10 14.52
N ARG A 142 7.87 6.40 14.82
CA ARG A 142 6.72 7.30 14.85
C ARG A 142 6.03 7.38 13.48
N ALA A 143 6.80 7.43 12.39
CA ALA A 143 6.25 7.39 11.04
C ALA A 143 5.46 6.11 10.79
N ALA A 144 6.00 4.94 11.17
CA ALA A 144 5.33 3.66 11.05
C ALA A 144 4.03 3.60 11.87
N GLU A 145 4.04 4.09 13.11
CA GLU A 145 2.84 4.17 13.96
C GLU A 145 1.75 5.08 13.37
N THR A 146 2.14 6.13 12.64
CA THR A 146 1.20 7.11 12.08
C THR A 146 0.67 6.68 10.71
N THR A 147 1.53 6.13 9.85
CA THR A 147 1.20 5.77 8.46
C THR A 147 0.78 4.32 8.30
N GLY A 148 1.16 3.45 9.22
CA GLY A 148 1.04 2.00 9.09
C GLY A 148 2.17 1.35 8.26
N TRP A 149 3.17 2.13 7.77
CA TRP A 149 4.25 1.65 6.90
C TRP A 149 5.62 1.84 7.55
N ASP A 150 6.36 0.75 7.70
CA ASP A 150 7.70 0.75 8.30
C ASP A 150 8.79 0.94 7.22
N ALA A 151 9.44 2.10 7.22
CA ALA A 151 10.51 2.40 6.28
C ALA A 151 11.73 1.44 6.35
N THR A 152 11.83 0.62 7.40
CA THR A 152 12.90 -0.39 7.55
C THR A 152 12.54 -1.73 6.92
N ASP A 153 11.26 -1.98 6.65
CA ASP A 153 10.82 -3.12 5.85
C ASP A 153 10.95 -2.79 4.36
N PRO A 154 11.53 -3.66 3.52
CA PRO A 154 11.76 -3.38 2.10
C PRO A 154 10.47 -3.16 1.30
N ARG A 155 9.38 -3.87 1.65
CA ARG A 155 8.10 -3.73 0.97
C ARG A 155 7.42 -2.40 1.30
N ASP A 156 7.37 -2.08 2.58
CA ASP A 156 6.82 -0.84 3.09
C ASP A 156 7.64 0.38 2.62
N ALA A 157 8.96 0.24 2.56
CA ALA A 157 9.86 1.25 2.00
C ALA A 157 9.53 1.57 0.53
N TYR A 158 9.12 0.57 -0.25
CA TYR A 158 8.70 0.77 -1.64
C TYR A 158 7.36 1.52 -1.72
N VAL A 159 6.40 1.21 -0.84
CA VAL A 159 5.14 1.96 -0.71
C VAL A 159 5.43 3.42 -0.37
N LEU A 160 6.23 3.67 0.66
CA LEU A 160 6.61 5.01 1.10
C LEU A 160 7.34 5.79 -0.01
N THR A 161 8.29 5.15 -0.70
CA THR A 161 9.04 5.76 -1.81
C THR A 161 8.10 6.20 -2.93
N THR A 162 7.16 5.34 -3.30
CA THR A 162 6.16 5.62 -4.34
C THR A 162 5.23 6.75 -3.92
N ALA A 163 4.75 6.72 -2.67
CA ALA A 163 3.91 7.78 -2.11
C ALA A 163 4.62 9.15 -2.10
N LEU A 164 5.90 9.17 -1.69
CA LEU A 164 6.73 10.39 -1.72
C LEU A 164 6.90 10.93 -3.15
N ALA A 165 7.08 10.05 -4.14
CA ALA A 165 7.19 10.45 -5.54
C ALA A 165 5.89 11.09 -6.04
N ILE A 166 4.74 10.43 -5.80
CA ILE A 166 3.41 10.92 -6.15
C ILE A 166 3.13 12.27 -5.48
N GLY A 167 3.39 12.37 -4.17
CA GLY A 167 3.17 13.60 -3.42
C GLY A 167 3.97 14.77 -3.96
N ARG A 168 5.27 14.59 -4.19
CA ARG A 168 6.13 15.63 -4.78
C ARG A 168 5.72 16.06 -6.18
N MET A 169 5.12 15.17 -6.96
CA MET A 169 4.60 15.53 -8.29
C MET A 169 3.31 16.35 -8.21
N ARG A 170 2.47 16.11 -7.18
CA ARG A 170 1.20 16.81 -6.98
C ARG A 170 1.32 18.18 -6.31
N ASP A 171 2.27 18.31 -5.39
CA ASP A 171 2.46 19.51 -4.56
C ASP A 171 3.37 20.58 -5.22
N ARG A 172 3.54 20.51 -6.52
CA ARG A 172 4.31 21.50 -7.31
C ARG A 172 3.49 22.72 -7.67
#